data_712af3994be3e74a0a242ea197b7b568
#
_entry.id   712af3994be3e74a0a242ea197b7b568
#
_cell.length_a   1.000
_cell.length_b   1.000
_cell.length_c   1.000
_cell.angle_alpha   90.00
_cell.angle_beta   90.00
_cell.angle_gamma   90.00
#
_symmetry.space_group_name_H-M   'P 1'
#
loop_
_entity.id
_entity.type
_entity.pdbx_description
1 polymer ?
#
loop_
_entity_poly.entity_id
_entity_poly.type
_entity_poly.pdbx_seq_one_letter_code
_entity_poly.pdbx_strand_id
1 'polypeptide(L)'
;MMTTSAAVNRMPSNYRSVGLTLQTLCTVLLLVMLSACAATSTTIIDEEVVTNPKPMYTYKSLVIRDFDLKREMYTEGTDADMNRRESLYAQIPVELSGHIERYVKARRIYQSVSRDGQVTASTLVVTGRFTRLGRFRISVVVSLHDGASGQEVAYFRQTLWDVMDTTGTINNLGREVADFIDRIQYK
;
A
#
# COMPACT_ATOMS: atom_id res chain seq x y z
N MET A 1 29.86 -67.25 -49.02
CA MET A 1 29.17 -66.95 -47.72
C MET A 1 30.04 -65.95 -46.97
N MET A 2 29.64 -64.67 -47.01
CA MET A 2 30.34 -63.57 -46.27
C MET A 2 29.40 -63.09 -45.23
N THR A 3 29.71 -63.25 -43.99
CA THR A 3 28.97 -62.73 -42.79
C THR A 3 29.55 -61.38 -42.40
N THR A 4 28.80 -60.32 -42.58
CA THR A 4 29.16 -58.98 -42.21
C THR A 4 28.71 -58.76 -40.77
N SER A 5 29.68 -58.60 -39.81
CA SER A 5 29.46 -58.32 -38.43
C SER A 5 29.27 -56.81 -38.25
N ALA A 6 28.07 -56.40 -37.83
CA ALA A 6 27.77 -55.00 -37.49
C ALA A 6 28.27 -54.67 -36.09
N ALA A 7 29.24 -53.78 -36.01
CA ALA A 7 29.76 -53.25 -34.73
C ALA A 7 28.74 -52.22 -34.17
N VAL A 8 28.08 -52.58 -33.08
CA VAL A 8 27.22 -51.69 -32.32
C VAL A 8 28.11 -50.75 -31.48
N ASN A 9 28.18 -49.50 -31.89
CA ASN A 9 28.92 -48.46 -31.22
C ASN A 9 28.14 -48.01 -29.96
N ARG A 10 28.52 -48.53 -28.78
CA ARG A 10 27.97 -48.12 -27.49
C ARG A 10 28.55 -46.75 -27.09
N MET A 11 27.82 -45.67 -27.22
CA MET A 11 28.16 -44.37 -26.65
C MET A 11 28.28 -44.46 -25.13
N PRO A 12 29.34 -43.88 -24.53
CA PRO A 12 29.52 -43.91 -23.06
C PRO A 12 28.43 -43.16 -22.31
N SER A 13 27.90 -43.79 -21.27
CA SER A 13 26.74 -43.34 -20.48
C SER A 13 26.94 -42.04 -19.69
N ASN A 14 28.15 -41.49 -19.69
CA ASN A 14 28.52 -40.30 -18.86
C ASN A 14 27.90 -38.99 -19.37
N TYR A 15 27.44 -38.87 -20.60
CA TYR A 15 26.82 -37.63 -21.10
C TYR A 15 25.41 -37.42 -20.66
N ARG A 16 24.68 -38.47 -20.21
CA ARG A 16 23.30 -38.32 -19.69
C ARG A 16 23.24 -37.70 -18.32
N SER A 17 24.19 -37.96 -17.43
CA SER A 17 24.23 -37.43 -16.09
C SER A 17 24.59 -35.94 -16.06
N VAL A 18 25.49 -35.48 -16.93
CA VAL A 18 25.89 -34.07 -17.04
C VAL A 18 24.76 -33.20 -17.57
N GLY A 19 23.97 -33.69 -18.52
CA GLY A 19 22.81 -33.00 -19.08
C GLY A 19 21.72 -32.79 -18.02
N LEU A 20 21.46 -33.79 -17.15
CA LEU A 20 20.42 -33.73 -16.13
C LEU A 20 20.81 -32.73 -15.01
N THR A 21 22.07 -32.70 -14.59
CA THR A 21 22.56 -31.77 -13.57
C THR A 21 22.58 -30.31 -14.06
N LEU A 22 22.92 -30.09 -15.33
CA LEU A 22 22.90 -28.76 -15.93
C LEU A 22 21.45 -28.24 -16.05
N GLN A 23 20.51 -29.09 -16.42
CA GLN A 23 19.09 -28.72 -16.56
C GLN A 23 18.46 -28.40 -15.21
N THR A 24 18.76 -29.16 -14.15
CA THR A 24 18.29 -28.85 -12.78
C THR A 24 18.89 -27.57 -12.26
N LEU A 25 20.17 -27.29 -12.49
CA LEU A 25 20.83 -26.05 -12.10
C LEU A 25 20.19 -24.83 -12.78
N CYS A 26 19.91 -24.90 -14.09
CA CYS A 26 19.22 -23.82 -14.82
C CYS A 26 17.82 -23.58 -14.30
N THR A 27 17.08 -24.65 -13.97
CA THR A 27 15.69 -24.51 -13.46
C THR A 27 15.66 -23.85 -12.06
N VAL A 28 16.58 -24.23 -11.19
CA VAL A 28 16.71 -23.63 -9.85
C VAL A 28 17.13 -22.16 -9.97
N LEU A 29 18.08 -21.84 -10.86
CA LEU A 29 18.51 -20.47 -11.10
C LEU A 29 17.36 -19.60 -11.65
N LEU A 30 16.55 -20.14 -12.55
CA LEU A 30 15.38 -19.46 -13.11
C LEU A 30 14.30 -19.20 -12.03
N LEU A 31 14.06 -20.16 -11.13
CA LEU A 31 13.13 -19.99 -10.00
C LEU A 31 13.60 -18.94 -8.99
N VAL A 32 14.91 -18.87 -8.74
CA VAL A 32 15.51 -17.85 -7.86
C VAL A 32 15.41 -16.45 -8.50
N MET A 33 15.59 -16.35 -9.82
CA MET A 33 15.44 -15.06 -10.53
C MET A 33 13.99 -14.58 -10.58
N LEU A 34 12.99 -15.49 -10.64
CA LEU A 34 11.57 -15.15 -10.62
C LEU A 34 11.10 -14.67 -9.25
N SER A 35 11.71 -15.09 -8.15
CA SER A 35 11.40 -14.63 -6.81
C SER A 35 11.99 -13.24 -6.49
N ALA A 36 12.96 -12.75 -7.25
CA ALA A 36 13.57 -11.44 -7.03
C ALA A 36 12.76 -10.26 -7.59
N CYS A 37 11.67 -10.52 -8.34
CA CYS A 37 10.84 -9.48 -8.94
C CYS A 37 9.58 -9.11 -8.11
N ALA A 38 9.51 -9.44 -6.82
CA ALA A 38 8.60 -8.74 -5.94
C ALA A 38 9.20 -7.35 -5.67
N ALA A 39 8.95 -6.40 -6.59
CA ALA A 39 9.23 -5.00 -6.37
C ALA A 39 8.39 -4.54 -5.18
N THR A 40 8.93 -4.70 -3.99
CA THR A 40 8.44 -4.01 -2.80
C THR A 40 8.67 -2.53 -3.05
N SER A 41 7.59 -1.80 -3.36
CA SER A 41 7.62 -0.35 -3.20
C SER A 41 8.10 -0.10 -1.77
N THR A 42 9.24 0.53 -1.63
CA THR A 42 9.84 0.85 -0.33
C THR A 42 8.93 1.90 0.31
N THR A 43 7.97 1.44 1.11
CA THR A 43 7.14 2.30 1.96
C THR A 43 8.03 2.74 3.11
N ILE A 44 8.50 3.97 3.03
CA ILE A 44 9.19 4.60 4.16
C ILE A 44 8.11 5.29 4.97
N ILE A 45 7.80 4.75 6.15
CA ILE A 45 7.04 5.48 7.17
C ILE A 45 7.98 6.57 7.68
N ASP A 46 7.68 7.84 7.34
CA ASP A 46 8.54 8.94 7.72
C ASP A 46 8.43 9.25 9.22
N GLU A 47 7.22 9.15 9.78
CA GLU A 47 6.97 9.50 11.17
C GLU A 47 5.63 8.96 11.69
N GLU A 48 5.63 8.40 12.90
CA GLU A 48 4.43 8.04 13.67
C GLU A 48 4.53 8.62 15.08
N VAL A 49 3.52 9.38 15.51
CA VAL A 49 3.45 9.94 16.86
C VAL A 49 2.10 9.65 17.47
N VAL A 50 2.08 9.24 18.74
CA VAL A 50 0.89 9.06 19.55
C VAL A 50 1.07 9.89 20.81
N THR A 51 0.24 10.93 20.98
CA THR A 51 0.28 11.88 22.10
C THR A 51 -0.97 11.80 22.97
N ASN A 52 -1.76 10.76 22.78
CA ASN A 52 -3.09 10.64 23.36
C ASN A 52 -3.03 10.58 24.92
N PRO A 53 -3.75 11.46 25.62
CA PRO A 53 -3.82 11.46 27.09
C PRO A 53 -4.70 10.34 27.65
N LYS A 54 -5.49 9.66 26.82
CA LYS A 54 -6.36 8.54 27.21
C LYS A 54 -6.10 7.33 26.31
N PRO A 55 -6.32 6.09 26.81
CA PRO A 55 -6.08 4.90 26.00
C PRO A 55 -6.92 4.86 24.72
N MET A 56 -6.31 4.50 23.59
CA MET A 56 -6.97 4.52 22.28
C MET A 56 -8.18 3.57 22.20
N TYR A 57 -8.18 2.46 22.96
CA TYR A 57 -9.32 1.50 23.01
C TYR A 57 -10.61 2.11 23.58
N THR A 58 -10.55 3.30 24.18
CA THR A 58 -11.74 4.00 24.71
C THR A 58 -12.62 4.56 23.58
N TYR A 59 -12.08 4.76 22.39
CA TYR A 59 -12.86 5.15 21.24
C TYR A 59 -13.67 3.98 20.71
N LYS A 60 -14.97 4.16 20.52
CA LYS A 60 -15.90 3.12 20.07
C LYS A 60 -16.30 3.28 18.61
N SER A 61 -16.15 4.47 18.07
CA SER A 61 -16.47 4.80 16.68
C SER A 61 -15.32 5.51 16.00
N LEU A 62 -15.23 5.32 14.69
CA LEU A 62 -14.27 6.01 13.82
C LEU A 62 -15.03 6.76 12.73
N VAL A 63 -14.73 8.04 12.59
CA VAL A 63 -15.22 8.87 11.48
C VAL A 63 -14.03 9.26 10.62
N ILE A 64 -14.10 8.96 9.33
CA ILE A 64 -13.06 9.29 8.37
C ILE A 64 -13.57 10.43 7.51
N ARG A 65 -12.84 11.53 7.46
CA ARG A 65 -13.14 12.66 6.57
C ARG A 65 -12.33 12.50 5.29
N ASP A 66 -12.85 13.05 4.19
CA ASP A 66 -12.10 13.09 2.95
C ASP A 66 -10.83 13.92 3.14
N PHE A 67 -9.77 13.46 2.49
CA PHE A 67 -8.45 14.05 2.62
C PHE A 67 -8.39 15.35 1.82
N ASP A 68 -7.68 16.34 2.36
CA ASP A 68 -7.44 17.60 1.65
C ASP A 68 -6.41 17.40 0.54
N LEU A 69 -6.79 17.82 -0.65
CA LEU A 69 -5.92 17.85 -1.83
C LEU A 69 -6.11 19.18 -2.56
N LYS A 70 -5.13 20.04 -2.47
CA LYS A 70 -5.17 21.32 -3.17
C LYS A 70 -5.05 21.12 -4.68
N ARG A 71 -5.91 21.80 -5.44
CA ARG A 71 -5.95 21.70 -6.89
C ARG A 71 -4.60 22.04 -7.53
N GLU A 72 -3.87 23.00 -7.00
CA GLU A 72 -2.56 23.43 -7.48
C GLU A 72 -1.48 22.32 -7.43
N MET A 73 -1.73 21.25 -6.72
CA MET A 73 -0.82 20.11 -6.66
C MET A 73 -0.86 19.22 -7.89
N TYR A 74 -1.95 19.25 -8.66
CA TYR A 74 -2.16 18.33 -9.77
C TYR A 74 -2.60 19.00 -11.08
N THR A 75 -2.86 20.31 -11.08
CA THR A 75 -3.14 21.10 -12.27
C THR A 75 -1.94 21.94 -12.66
N GLU A 76 -1.68 22.07 -13.96
CA GLU A 76 -0.60 22.90 -14.50
C GLU A 76 -1.11 24.29 -14.98
N GLY A 77 -2.43 24.54 -14.92
CA GLY A 77 -3.06 25.75 -15.42
C GLY A 77 -4.22 26.24 -14.59
N THR A 78 -4.68 27.46 -14.94
CA THR A 78 -5.86 28.10 -14.33
C THR A 78 -7.16 27.77 -15.06
N ASP A 79 -7.11 26.92 -16.09
CA ASP A 79 -8.26 26.58 -16.91
C ASP A 79 -9.34 25.87 -16.12
N ALA A 80 -10.60 26.21 -16.41
CA ALA A 80 -11.77 25.62 -15.75
C ALA A 80 -11.90 24.12 -16.06
N ASP A 81 -11.42 23.69 -17.22
CA ASP A 81 -11.51 22.31 -17.69
C ASP A 81 -10.30 21.49 -17.24
N MET A 82 -10.58 20.42 -16.48
CA MET A 82 -9.57 19.45 -16.08
C MET A 82 -9.37 18.43 -17.21
N ASN A 83 -8.10 18.13 -17.51
CA ASN A 83 -7.78 17.01 -18.37
C ASN A 83 -8.06 15.66 -17.67
N ARG A 84 -8.05 14.55 -18.43
CA ARG A 84 -8.37 13.22 -17.88
C ARG A 84 -7.49 12.83 -16.67
N ARG A 85 -6.23 13.21 -16.68
CA ARG A 85 -5.27 12.91 -15.61
C ARG A 85 -5.59 13.70 -14.34
N GLU A 86 -5.90 14.99 -14.49
CA GLU A 86 -6.30 15.85 -13.38
C GLU A 86 -7.61 15.37 -12.75
N SER A 87 -8.57 14.91 -13.56
CA SER A 87 -9.81 14.32 -13.07
C SER A 87 -9.58 13.06 -12.23
N LEU A 88 -8.62 12.20 -12.61
CA LEU A 88 -8.21 11.04 -11.82
C LEU A 88 -7.58 11.48 -10.48
N TYR A 89 -6.71 12.48 -10.49
CA TYR A 89 -6.10 12.97 -9.26
C TYR A 89 -7.11 13.60 -8.31
N ALA A 90 -8.12 14.30 -8.82
CA ALA A 90 -9.19 14.89 -8.01
C ALA A 90 -10.00 13.85 -7.22
N GLN A 91 -10.04 12.60 -7.67
CA GLN A 91 -10.76 11.51 -7.00
C GLN A 91 -9.96 10.83 -5.89
N ILE A 92 -8.63 10.99 -5.87
CA ILE A 92 -7.72 10.31 -4.93
C ILE A 92 -8.12 10.51 -3.46
N PRO A 93 -8.51 11.69 -2.97
CA PRO A 93 -8.92 11.88 -1.58
C PRO A 93 -10.09 10.97 -1.18
N VAL A 94 -11.12 10.90 -2.01
CA VAL A 94 -12.33 10.09 -1.78
C VAL A 94 -12.00 8.59 -1.85
N GLU A 95 -11.15 8.18 -2.81
CA GLU A 95 -10.68 6.80 -2.94
C GLU A 95 -9.88 6.37 -1.71
N LEU A 96 -8.94 7.21 -1.23
CA LEU A 96 -8.14 6.92 -0.05
C LEU A 96 -9.03 6.74 1.18
N SER A 97 -9.97 7.67 1.43
CA SER A 97 -10.93 7.58 2.54
C SER A 97 -11.75 6.30 2.47
N GLY A 98 -12.19 5.89 1.28
CA GLY A 98 -12.91 4.64 1.04
C GLY A 98 -12.07 3.39 1.29
N HIS A 99 -10.80 3.42 0.93
CA HIS A 99 -9.88 2.31 1.22
C HIS A 99 -9.60 2.17 2.72
N ILE A 100 -9.34 3.27 3.42
CA ILE A 100 -9.15 3.27 4.88
C ILE A 100 -10.41 2.70 5.55
N GLU A 101 -11.60 3.20 5.19
CA GLU A 101 -12.87 2.71 5.74
C GLU A 101 -13.01 1.19 5.58
N ARG A 102 -12.79 0.68 4.37
CA ARG A 102 -12.87 -0.75 4.07
C ARG A 102 -11.91 -1.58 4.90
N TYR A 103 -10.65 -1.15 5.02
CA TYR A 103 -9.64 -1.89 5.75
C TYR A 103 -9.85 -1.83 7.26
N VAL A 104 -10.27 -0.70 7.82
CA VAL A 104 -10.58 -0.59 9.26
C VAL A 104 -11.82 -1.41 9.62
N LYS A 105 -12.88 -1.38 8.79
CA LYS A 105 -14.05 -2.24 8.97
C LYS A 105 -13.70 -3.73 8.99
N ALA A 106 -12.80 -4.15 8.10
CA ALA A 106 -12.36 -5.55 8.03
C ALA A 106 -11.66 -6.02 9.31
N ARG A 107 -10.96 -5.13 10.02
CA ARG A 107 -10.28 -5.44 11.29
C ARG A 107 -11.21 -5.48 12.50
N ARG A 108 -12.43 -4.94 12.39
CA ARG A 108 -13.46 -4.92 13.46
C ARG A 108 -12.99 -4.28 14.77
N ILE A 109 -12.13 -3.28 14.70
CA ILE A 109 -11.56 -2.58 15.87
C ILE A 109 -12.61 -1.69 16.52
N TYR A 110 -13.44 -1.02 15.71
CA TYR A 110 -14.48 -0.10 16.15
C TYR A 110 -15.86 -0.71 15.96
N GLN A 111 -16.81 -0.32 16.82
CA GLN A 111 -18.22 -0.70 16.72
C GLN A 111 -18.88 -0.09 15.48
N SER A 112 -18.46 1.12 15.10
CA SER A 112 -18.91 1.79 13.88
C SER A 112 -17.76 2.52 13.19
N VAL A 113 -17.75 2.44 11.86
CA VAL A 113 -16.81 3.16 10.99
C VAL A 113 -17.60 3.78 9.86
N SER A 114 -17.47 5.08 9.65
CA SER A 114 -18.20 5.81 8.60
C SER A 114 -17.41 7.02 8.11
N ARG A 115 -17.78 7.55 6.93
CA ARG A 115 -17.20 8.80 6.41
C ARG A 115 -17.99 10.04 6.86
N ASP A 116 -19.30 9.93 7.02
CA ASP A 116 -20.20 11.06 7.32
C ASP A 116 -20.91 10.91 8.67
N GLY A 117 -20.31 10.12 9.59
CA GLY A 117 -20.89 9.88 10.91
C GLY A 117 -20.88 11.10 11.83
N GLN A 118 -21.77 11.07 12.81
CA GLN A 118 -21.77 12.05 13.89
C GLN A 118 -20.54 11.85 14.80
N VAL A 119 -19.93 12.96 15.18
CA VAL A 119 -18.79 12.95 16.09
C VAL A 119 -19.31 13.06 17.52
N THR A 120 -18.92 12.12 18.36
CA THR A 120 -19.24 12.07 19.81
C THR A 120 -17.97 12.03 20.65
N ALA A 121 -18.09 12.10 21.96
CA ALA A 121 -16.94 12.00 22.87
C ALA A 121 -16.18 10.66 22.78
N SER A 122 -16.80 9.62 22.26
CA SER A 122 -16.16 8.30 22.03
C SER A 122 -15.77 8.07 20.57
N THR A 123 -15.76 9.12 19.75
CA THR A 123 -15.40 9.06 18.33
C THR A 123 -13.94 9.46 18.14
N LEU A 124 -13.19 8.68 17.38
CA LEU A 124 -11.92 9.07 16.82
C LEU A 124 -12.18 9.60 15.41
N VAL A 125 -11.68 10.78 15.09
CA VAL A 125 -11.84 11.41 13.77
C VAL A 125 -10.53 11.33 13.02
N VAL A 126 -10.56 10.70 11.84
CA VAL A 126 -9.42 10.66 10.92
C VAL A 126 -9.58 11.77 9.90
N THR A 127 -8.57 12.59 9.80
CA THR A 127 -8.41 13.62 8.76
C THR A 127 -7.08 13.41 8.07
N GLY A 128 -6.86 14.04 6.96
CA GLY A 128 -5.55 14.01 6.33
C GLY A 128 -5.42 15.01 5.20
N ARG A 129 -4.18 15.17 4.76
CA ARG A 129 -3.87 16.02 3.62
C ARG A 129 -2.73 15.43 2.81
N PHE A 130 -2.82 15.60 1.52
CA PHE A 130 -1.68 15.38 0.63
C PHE A 130 -0.74 16.58 0.73
N THR A 131 0.54 16.32 0.94
CA THR A 131 1.59 17.34 0.93
C THR A 131 2.36 17.32 -0.37
N ARG A 132 2.26 16.23 -1.13
CA ARG A 132 2.75 16.08 -2.48
C ARG A 132 1.95 15.02 -3.24
N LEU A 133 1.64 15.31 -4.49
CA LEU A 133 1.02 14.37 -5.40
C LEU A 133 1.71 14.46 -6.77
N GLY A 134 2.24 13.35 -7.26
CA GLY A 134 2.90 13.30 -8.54
C GLY A 134 3.30 11.88 -8.92
N ARG A 135 3.72 11.72 -10.17
CA ARG A 135 4.05 10.42 -10.77
C ARG A 135 5.17 9.66 -10.03
N PHE A 136 6.12 10.38 -9.44
CA PHE A 136 7.28 9.75 -8.80
C PHE A 136 7.20 9.77 -7.28
N ARG A 137 6.28 10.57 -6.71
CA ARG A 137 6.21 10.74 -5.27
C ARG A 137 4.82 11.16 -4.83
N ILE A 138 4.29 10.44 -3.84
CA ILE A 138 3.08 10.81 -3.10
C ILE A 138 3.47 10.96 -1.64
N SER A 139 3.11 12.08 -1.01
CA SER A 139 3.30 12.30 0.43
C SER A 139 1.98 12.69 1.06
N VAL A 140 1.65 12.03 2.18
CA VAL A 140 0.42 12.24 2.93
C VAL A 140 0.73 12.41 4.41
N VAL A 141 -0.06 13.25 5.07
CA VAL A 141 -0.13 13.35 6.53
C VAL A 141 -1.55 12.97 6.94
N VAL A 142 -1.67 12.04 7.87
CA VAL A 142 -2.93 11.60 8.46
C VAL A 142 -2.92 11.98 9.93
N SER A 143 -3.94 12.68 10.39
CA SER A 143 -4.09 13.11 11.77
C SER A 143 -5.34 12.47 12.37
N LEU A 144 -5.22 11.99 13.59
CA LEU A 144 -6.32 11.42 14.37
C LEU A 144 -6.67 12.40 15.49
N HIS A 145 -7.95 12.75 15.59
CA HIS A 145 -8.45 13.73 16.56
C HIS A 145 -9.46 13.11 17.52
N ASP A 146 -9.38 13.49 18.78
CA ASP A 146 -10.40 13.18 19.78
C ASP A 146 -11.70 13.91 19.45
N GLY A 147 -12.80 13.19 19.32
CA GLY A 147 -14.09 13.74 18.99
C GLY A 147 -14.69 14.66 20.04
N ALA A 148 -14.26 14.57 21.32
CA ALA A 148 -14.72 15.44 22.39
C ALA A 148 -14.04 16.80 22.35
N SER A 149 -12.71 16.82 22.23
CA SER A 149 -11.88 18.02 22.32
C SER A 149 -11.44 18.58 20.98
N GLY A 150 -11.47 17.78 19.93
CA GLY A 150 -10.88 18.10 18.61
C GLY A 150 -9.35 18.10 18.61
N GLN A 151 -8.70 17.76 19.72
CA GLN A 151 -7.24 17.71 19.80
C GLN A 151 -6.68 16.55 18.98
N GLU A 152 -5.55 16.76 18.31
CA GLU A 152 -4.80 15.71 17.68
C GLU A 152 -4.20 14.77 18.74
N VAL A 153 -4.48 13.49 18.61
CA VAL A 153 -4.05 12.44 19.54
C VAL A 153 -3.02 11.49 18.92
N ALA A 154 -2.96 11.45 17.62
CA ALA A 154 -1.93 10.73 16.88
C ALA A 154 -1.80 11.29 15.47
N TYR A 155 -0.63 11.16 14.88
CA TYR A 155 -0.45 11.42 13.48
C TYR A 155 0.51 10.42 12.83
N PHE A 156 0.37 10.31 11.52
CA PHE A 156 1.12 9.41 10.66
C PHE A 156 1.51 10.18 9.40
N ARG A 157 2.80 10.15 9.07
CA ARG A 157 3.32 10.72 7.82
C ARG A 157 3.95 9.62 7.00
N GLN A 158 3.64 9.61 5.73
CA GLN A 158 4.23 8.65 4.80
C GLN A 158 4.56 9.31 3.47
N THR A 159 5.73 8.94 2.94
CA THR A 159 6.16 9.29 1.59
C THR A 159 6.37 8.01 0.78
N LEU A 160 5.70 7.94 -0.37
CA LEU A 160 5.79 6.85 -1.32
C LEU A 160 6.59 7.33 -2.53
N TRP A 161 7.59 6.56 -2.91
CA TRP A 161 8.44 6.83 -4.06
C TRP A 161 8.14 5.87 -5.20
N ASP A 162 8.50 6.25 -6.43
CA ASP A 162 8.35 5.43 -7.65
C ASP A 162 6.90 4.96 -7.88
N VAL A 163 5.96 5.90 -7.79
CA VAL A 163 4.53 5.65 -7.97
C VAL A 163 4.23 5.39 -9.45
N MET A 164 4.45 4.14 -9.90
CA MET A 164 4.16 3.71 -11.27
C MET A 164 2.67 3.41 -11.46
N ASP A 165 2.02 2.88 -10.44
CA ASP A 165 0.57 2.61 -10.37
C ASP A 165 -0.05 3.43 -9.24
N THR A 166 -0.70 4.54 -9.59
CA THR A 166 -1.34 5.43 -8.62
C THR A 166 -2.48 4.71 -7.88
N THR A 167 -3.31 3.95 -8.57
CA THR A 167 -4.47 3.26 -7.96
C THR A 167 -4.03 2.21 -6.96
N GLY A 168 -3.09 1.34 -7.34
CA GLY A 168 -2.51 0.35 -6.44
C GLY A 168 -1.80 0.99 -5.25
N THR A 169 -1.10 2.10 -5.48
CA THR A 169 -0.42 2.86 -4.44
C THR A 169 -1.39 3.47 -3.42
N ILE A 170 -2.49 4.08 -3.86
CA ILE A 170 -3.53 4.64 -2.97
C ILE A 170 -4.23 3.54 -2.18
N ASN A 171 -4.50 2.39 -2.80
CA ASN A 171 -5.05 1.24 -2.09
C ASN A 171 -4.09 0.73 -0.98
N ASN A 172 -2.80 0.61 -1.27
CA ASN A 172 -1.78 0.21 -0.30
C ASN A 172 -1.64 1.25 0.83
N LEU A 173 -1.64 2.53 0.51
CA LEU A 173 -1.63 3.62 1.49
C LEU A 173 -2.84 3.52 2.44
N GLY A 174 -4.03 3.25 1.91
CA GLY A 174 -5.23 3.01 2.73
C GLY A 174 -5.07 1.85 3.71
N ARG A 175 -4.37 0.78 3.29
CA ARG A 175 -4.04 -0.36 4.16
C ARG A 175 -3.04 0.03 5.25
N GLU A 176 -1.96 0.75 4.90
CA GLU A 176 -0.94 1.20 5.86
C GLU A 176 -1.54 2.12 6.94
N VAL A 177 -2.42 3.05 6.55
CA VAL A 177 -3.15 3.90 7.51
C VAL A 177 -4.02 3.06 8.44
N ALA A 178 -4.72 2.05 7.91
CA ALA A 178 -5.53 1.16 8.72
C ALA A 178 -4.67 0.27 9.65
N ASP A 179 -3.48 -0.15 9.22
CA ASP A 179 -2.51 -0.88 10.04
C ASP A 179 -1.95 0.02 11.16
N PHE A 180 -1.69 1.30 10.88
CA PHE A 180 -1.33 2.27 11.90
C PHE A 180 -2.43 2.41 12.95
N ILE A 181 -3.68 2.62 12.54
CA ILE A 181 -4.84 2.73 13.44
C ILE A 181 -4.99 1.48 14.32
N ASP A 182 -4.75 0.28 13.77
CA ASP A 182 -4.80 -0.97 14.52
C ASP A 182 -3.69 -1.06 15.55
N ARG A 183 -2.45 -0.76 15.17
CA ARG A 183 -1.29 -0.80 16.08
C ARG A 183 -1.43 0.11 17.29
N ILE A 184 -2.01 1.29 17.11
CA ILE A 184 -2.14 2.26 18.21
C ILE A 184 -3.26 1.93 19.20
N GLN A 185 -4.18 1.00 18.88
CA GLN A 185 -5.26 0.62 19.81
C GLN A 185 -4.74 0.06 21.14
N TYR A 186 -3.53 -0.46 21.15
CA TYR A 186 -2.90 -1.08 22.31
C TYR A 186 -1.93 -0.15 23.05
N LYS A 187 -1.88 1.13 22.67
CA LYS A 187 -1.03 2.16 23.29
C LYS A 187 -1.79 3.06 24.24
#